data_ec56d6aba9c15c3991550c91e7790876
#
_entry.id   ec56d6aba9c15c3991550c91e7790876
#
_cell.length_a   1.000
_cell.length_b   1.000
_cell.length_c   1.000
_cell.angle_alpha   90.00
_cell.angle_beta   90.00
_cell.angle_gamma   90.00
#
_symmetry.space_group_name_H-M   'P 1'
#
loop_
_entity.id
_entity.type
_entity.pdbx_description
1 polymer ?
#
loop_
_entity_poly.entity_id
_entity_poly.type
_entity_poly.pdbx_seq_one_letter_code
_entity_poly.pdbx_strand_id
1 'polypeptide(L)'
;MVDVANVMGARADGWWRDRAGAALRLCRSIAELAVRGVPAARMPGGPDALPGPGSWVLVLEGQARAVAASLTDLPPTVRVVTAPGSGDDAIVAEVASLAAASASCLVVTADRELRRRCAALGAGVAGPGWLIELL
;
A
#
# COMPACT_ATOMS: atom_id res chain seq x y z
N MET A 1 -3.82 -2.47 0.04
CA MET A 1 -3.21 -1.57 -0.99
C MET A 1 -2.42 -0.47 -0.31
N VAL A 2 -1.24 -0.15 -0.79
CA VAL A 2 -0.33 0.81 -0.13
C VAL A 2 0.02 1.93 -1.08
N ASP A 3 -0.26 3.16 -0.67
CA ASP A 3 0.27 4.39 -1.25
C ASP A 3 1.73 4.55 -0.77
N VAL A 4 2.67 4.08 -1.59
CA VAL A 4 4.09 3.99 -1.19
C VAL A 4 4.69 5.38 -0.96
N ALA A 5 4.33 6.36 -1.78
CA ALA A 5 4.84 7.72 -1.63
C ALA A 5 4.39 8.35 -0.30
N ASN A 6 3.13 8.16 0.06
CA ASN A 6 2.55 8.69 1.29
C ASN A 6 3.12 8.01 2.55
N VAL A 7 3.23 6.66 2.53
CA VAL A 7 3.83 5.91 3.64
C VAL A 7 5.31 6.27 3.81
N MET A 8 6.06 6.38 2.72
CA MET A 8 7.45 6.82 2.74
C MET A 8 7.57 8.22 3.32
N GLY A 9 6.70 9.16 2.90
CA GLY A 9 6.67 10.53 3.39
C GLY A 9 6.37 10.67 4.88
N ALA A 10 5.68 9.69 5.47
CA ALA A 10 5.37 9.68 6.90
C ALA A 10 6.53 9.17 7.78
N ARG A 11 7.63 8.67 7.19
CA ARG A 11 8.81 8.19 7.93
C ARG A 11 9.83 9.31 8.12
N ALA A 12 10.35 9.44 9.34
CA ALA A 12 11.39 10.41 9.66
C ALA A 12 12.82 9.83 9.45
N ASP A 13 13.05 9.13 8.33
CA ASP A 13 14.28 8.38 8.06
C ASP A 13 15.18 9.00 6.98
N GLY A 14 14.91 10.25 6.59
CA GLY A 14 15.71 10.95 5.58
C GLY A 14 15.41 10.53 4.14
N TRP A 15 14.25 9.96 3.86
CA TRP A 15 13.81 9.48 2.54
C TRP A 15 13.98 10.50 1.40
N TRP A 16 13.93 11.79 1.69
CA TRP A 16 14.07 12.87 0.70
C TRP A 16 15.47 12.96 0.08
N ARG A 17 16.50 12.37 0.73
CA ARG A 17 17.89 12.34 0.22
C ARG A 17 18.10 11.26 -0.83
N ASP A 18 17.33 10.15 -0.74
CA ASP A 18 17.38 9.02 -1.66
C ASP A 18 15.96 8.41 -1.77
N ARG A 19 15.10 9.06 -2.54
CA ARG A 19 13.70 8.66 -2.68
C ARG A 19 13.55 7.26 -3.29
N ALA A 20 14.36 6.94 -4.29
CA ALA A 20 14.31 5.64 -4.94
C ALA A 20 14.74 4.52 -3.98
N GLY A 21 15.87 4.68 -3.30
CA GLY A 21 16.33 3.70 -2.31
C GLY A 21 15.38 3.57 -1.13
N ALA A 22 14.77 4.67 -0.66
CA ALA A 22 13.78 4.63 0.41
C ALA A 22 12.51 3.87 -0.02
N ALA A 23 12.02 4.10 -1.23
CA ALA A 23 10.89 3.35 -1.79
C ALA A 23 11.22 1.85 -1.92
N LEU A 24 12.41 1.50 -2.40
CA LEU A 24 12.86 0.12 -2.53
C LEU A 24 12.91 -0.58 -1.16
N ARG A 25 13.52 0.06 -0.15
CA ARG A 25 13.58 -0.49 1.23
C ARG A 25 12.17 -0.69 1.79
N LEU A 26 11.28 0.30 1.64
CA LEU A 26 9.90 0.20 2.10
C LEU A 26 9.16 -0.96 1.44
N CYS A 27 9.25 -1.09 0.11
CA CYS A 27 8.60 -2.18 -0.63
C CYS A 27 9.09 -3.56 -0.17
N ARG A 28 10.40 -3.71 0.08
CA ARG A 28 10.97 -4.96 0.59
C ARG A 28 10.49 -5.28 2.01
N SER A 29 10.46 -4.30 2.91
CA SER A 29 9.92 -4.49 4.26
C SER A 29 8.43 -4.90 4.24
N ILE A 30 7.64 -4.33 3.31
CA ILE A 30 6.24 -4.74 3.13
C ILE A 30 6.16 -6.17 2.57
N ALA A 31 7.04 -6.55 1.66
CA ALA A 31 7.10 -7.92 1.14
C ALA A 31 7.43 -8.94 2.23
N GLU A 32 8.37 -8.62 3.13
CA GLU A 32 8.67 -9.44 4.32
C GLU A 32 7.46 -9.53 5.26
N LEU A 33 6.75 -8.42 5.49
CA LEU A 33 5.51 -8.41 6.25
C LEU A 33 4.43 -9.27 5.59
N ALA A 34 4.31 -9.24 4.26
CA ALA A 34 3.35 -10.05 3.52
C ALA A 34 3.58 -11.56 3.70
N VAL A 35 4.84 -11.99 3.81
CA VAL A 35 5.22 -13.39 4.11
C VAL A 35 4.91 -13.73 5.57
N ARG A 36 5.28 -12.84 6.50
CA ARG A 36 5.08 -13.03 7.94
C ARG A 36 3.60 -12.97 8.35
N GLY A 37 2.79 -12.25 7.57
CA GLY A 37 1.39 -11.97 7.87
C GLY A 37 1.19 -10.83 8.88
N VAL A 38 0.01 -10.22 8.83
CA VAL A 38 -0.42 -9.23 9.82
C VAL A 38 -1.26 -9.95 10.88
N PRO A 39 -0.92 -9.82 12.18
CA PRO A 39 -1.74 -10.41 13.25
C PRO A 39 -3.18 -9.88 13.19
N ALA A 40 -4.17 -10.74 13.28
CA ALA A 40 -5.58 -10.37 13.19
C ALA A 40 -5.97 -9.27 14.22
N ALA A 41 -5.39 -9.31 15.42
CA ALA A 41 -5.60 -8.29 16.46
C ALA A 41 -5.02 -6.91 16.10
N ARG A 42 -4.16 -6.82 15.09
CA ARG A 42 -3.57 -5.56 14.59
C ARG A 42 -4.28 -5.02 13.35
N MET A 43 -5.28 -5.76 12.82
CA MET A 43 -6.02 -5.30 11.64
C MET A 43 -6.95 -4.14 11.97
N PRO A 44 -6.93 -3.05 11.18
CA PRO A 44 -7.90 -1.97 11.31
C PRO A 44 -9.32 -2.51 11.04
N GLY A 45 -10.26 -2.22 11.94
CA GLY A 45 -11.61 -2.77 11.85
C GLY A 45 -11.80 -4.16 12.45
N GLY A 46 -10.73 -4.73 13.04
CA GLY A 46 -10.78 -6.02 13.74
C GLY A 46 -10.47 -7.23 12.85
N PRO A 47 -10.55 -8.45 13.41
CA PRO A 47 -10.11 -9.68 12.75
C PRO A 47 -10.89 -10.03 11.48
N ASP A 48 -12.11 -9.55 11.35
CA ASP A 48 -13.00 -9.84 10.22
C ASP A 48 -12.93 -8.79 9.10
N ALA A 49 -12.11 -7.74 9.28
CA ALA A 49 -12.03 -6.63 8.33
C ALA A 49 -11.50 -7.04 6.95
N LEU A 50 -10.62 -8.04 6.90
CA LEU A 50 -10.10 -8.64 5.67
C LEU A 50 -10.04 -10.16 5.86
N PRO A 51 -11.04 -10.89 5.41
CA PRO A 51 -11.06 -12.36 5.54
C PRO A 51 -9.99 -13.00 4.66
N GLY A 52 -9.15 -13.84 5.27
CA GLY A 52 -8.17 -14.68 4.58
C GLY A 52 -6.79 -14.02 4.33
N PRO A 53 -5.87 -14.77 3.69
CA PRO A 53 -4.56 -14.27 3.33
C PRO A 53 -4.69 -13.15 2.30
N GLY A 54 -4.32 -11.93 2.69
CA GLY A 54 -4.45 -10.74 1.84
C GLY A 54 -3.37 -10.67 0.76
N SER A 55 -3.75 -10.18 -0.43
CA SER A 55 -2.80 -9.73 -1.43
C SER A 55 -2.41 -8.29 -1.18
N TRP A 56 -1.13 -7.98 -1.39
CA TRP A 56 -0.59 -6.63 -1.26
C TRP A 56 -0.42 -5.98 -2.63
N VAL A 57 -0.88 -4.75 -2.75
CA VAL A 57 -0.68 -3.93 -3.95
C VAL A 57 0.11 -2.70 -3.55
N LEU A 58 1.32 -2.57 -4.09
CA LEU A 58 2.21 -1.44 -3.85
C LEU A 58 2.11 -0.48 -5.02
N VAL A 59 1.57 0.72 -4.79
CA VAL A 59 1.41 1.72 -5.85
C VAL A 59 2.59 2.68 -5.82
N LEU A 60 3.33 2.72 -6.92
CA LEU A 60 4.51 3.56 -7.13
C LEU A 60 4.19 4.70 -8.09
N GLU A 61 4.52 5.93 -7.71
CA GLU A 61 4.39 7.11 -8.54
C GLU A 61 5.71 7.89 -8.66
N GLY A 62 5.77 8.84 -9.56
CA GLY A 62 6.89 9.76 -9.72
C GLY A 62 8.23 9.04 -9.84
N GLN A 63 9.24 9.48 -9.11
CA GLN A 63 10.58 8.88 -9.11
C GLN A 63 10.62 7.46 -8.54
N ALA A 64 9.68 7.10 -7.65
CA ALA A 64 9.60 5.76 -7.09
C ALA A 64 9.28 4.68 -8.14
N ARG A 65 8.71 5.05 -9.30
CA ARG A 65 8.47 4.09 -10.42
C ARG A 65 9.74 3.39 -10.90
N ALA A 66 10.88 4.08 -10.81
CA ALA A 66 12.15 3.53 -11.26
C ALA A 66 12.56 2.25 -10.51
N VAL A 67 12.09 2.07 -9.26
CA VAL A 67 12.44 0.87 -8.46
C VAL A 67 11.62 -0.36 -8.84
N ALA A 68 10.57 -0.23 -9.62
CA ALA A 68 9.73 -1.37 -10.03
C ALA A 68 10.56 -2.48 -10.71
N ALA A 69 11.54 -2.09 -11.53
CA ALA A 69 12.46 -3.03 -12.19
C ALA A 69 13.39 -3.78 -11.21
N SER A 70 13.59 -3.24 -10.00
CA SER A 70 14.41 -3.85 -8.94
C SER A 70 13.60 -4.68 -7.94
N LEU A 71 12.29 -4.78 -8.15
CA LEU A 71 11.36 -5.54 -7.30
C LEU A 71 10.95 -6.85 -7.99
N THR A 72 11.95 -7.65 -8.39
CA THR A 72 11.75 -8.90 -9.15
C THR A 72 11.45 -10.10 -8.27
N ASP A 73 11.94 -10.09 -7.02
CA ASP A 73 11.87 -11.21 -6.09
C ASP A 73 10.77 -11.03 -5.02
N LEU A 74 9.61 -10.49 -5.44
CA LEU A 74 8.47 -10.31 -4.54
C LEU A 74 7.69 -11.63 -4.36
N PRO A 75 7.13 -11.85 -3.16
CA PRO A 75 6.23 -12.97 -2.94
C PRO A 75 5.03 -12.91 -3.90
N PRO A 76 4.43 -14.04 -4.29
CA PRO A 76 3.26 -14.07 -5.18
C PRO A 76 2.05 -13.26 -4.65
N THR A 77 2.01 -13.03 -3.34
CA THR A 77 0.99 -12.21 -2.68
C THR A 77 1.23 -10.71 -2.78
N VAL A 78 2.36 -10.28 -3.36
CA VAL A 78 2.72 -8.86 -3.50
C VAL A 78 2.86 -8.51 -4.97
N ARG A 79 2.12 -7.53 -5.44
CA ARG A 79 2.28 -6.96 -6.78
C ARG A 79 2.55 -5.46 -6.73
N VAL A 80 3.22 -4.97 -7.75
CA VAL A 80 3.53 -3.55 -7.91
C VAL A 80 2.70 -2.98 -9.05
N VAL A 81 2.12 -1.82 -8.81
CA VAL A 81 1.44 -0.99 -9.82
C VAL A 81 2.20 0.30 -9.96
N THR A 82 2.64 0.61 -11.17
CA THR A 82 3.27 1.89 -11.50
C THR A 82 2.23 2.84 -12.06
N ALA A 83 1.95 3.94 -11.37
CA ALA A 83 1.02 4.95 -11.83
C ALA A 83 1.63 5.75 -12.99
N PRO A 84 0.98 5.83 -14.16
CA PRO A 84 1.49 6.65 -15.28
C PRO A 84 1.41 8.16 -14.98
N GLY A 85 0.50 8.54 -14.09
CA GLY A 85 0.26 9.91 -13.62
C GLY A 85 0.20 9.94 -12.10
N SER A 86 -0.93 10.41 -11.56
CA SER A 86 -1.21 10.44 -10.12
C SER A 86 -1.34 9.05 -9.52
N GLY A 87 -0.64 8.81 -8.43
CA GLY A 87 -0.79 7.60 -7.62
C GLY A 87 -2.20 7.44 -7.08
N ASP A 88 -2.84 8.55 -6.70
CA ASP A 88 -4.21 8.58 -6.19
C ASP A 88 -5.21 8.00 -7.19
N ASP A 89 -5.12 8.41 -8.46
CA ASP A 89 -6.03 7.92 -9.50
C ASP A 89 -5.80 6.43 -9.79
N ALA A 90 -4.56 5.98 -9.76
CA ALA A 90 -4.22 4.56 -9.89
C ALA A 90 -4.79 3.74 -8.71
N ILE A 91 -4.68 4.24 -7.48
CA ILE A 91 -5.25 3.60 -6.29
C ILE A 91 -6.77 3.53 -6.40
N VAL A 92 -7.44 4.62 -6.75
CA VAL A 92 -8.91 4.64 -6.90
C VAL A 92 -9.38 3.67 -7.98
N ALA A 93 -8.69 3.60 -9.12
CA ALA A 93 -9.00 2.64 -10.19
C ALA A 93 -8.87 1.18 -9.73
N GLU A 94 -7.81 0.86 -8.98
CA GLU A 94 -7.61 -0.47 -8.41
C GLU A 94 -8.68 -0.82 -7.37
N VAL A 95 -9.05 0.13 -6.49
CA VAL A 95 -10.15 -0.06 -5.52
C VAL A 95 -11.48 -0.29 -6.23
N ALA A 96 -11.79 0.48 -7.28
CA ALA A 96 -13.01 0.29 -8.06
C ALA A 96 -13.07 -1.11 -8.71
N SER A 97 -11.94 -1.58 -9.25
CA SER A 97 -11.84 -2.92 -9.82
C SER A 97 -12.07 -4.03 -8.78
N LEU A 98 -11.50 -3.88 -7.58
CA LEU A 98 -11.72 -4.82 -6.48
C LEU A 98 -13.17 -4.80 -5.98
N ALA A 99 -13.77 -3.62 -5.86
CA ALA A 99 -15.17 -3.47 -5.47
C ALA A 99 -16.11 -4.15 -6.48
N ALA A 100 -15.85 -3.98 -7.78
CA ALA A 100 -16.61 -4.66 -8.84
C ALA A 100 -16.49 -6.19 -8.77
N ALA A 101 -15.38 -6.71 -8.28
CA ALA A 101 -15.16 -8.13 -8.01
C ALA A 101 -15.66 -8.59 -6.63
N SER A 102 -16.36 -7.73 -5.89
CA SER A 102 -16.82 -7.98 -4.51
C SER A 102 -15.69 -8.36 -3.53
N ALA A 103 -14.47 -7.88 -3.81
CA ALA A 103 -13.31 -8.11 -2.98
C ALA A 103 -13.12 -6.99 -1.94
N SER A 104 -12.88 -7.35 -0.68
CA SER A 104 -12.56 -6.40 0.37
C SER A 104 -11.18 -5.78 0.14
N CYS A 105 -11.04 -4.50 0.41
CA CYS A 105 -9.79 -3.76 0.26
C CYS A 105 -9.52 -2.85 1.46
N LEU A 106 -8.27 -2.81 1.91
CA LEU A 106 -7.76 -1.81 2.86
C LEU A 106 -6.73 -0.93 2.14
N VAL A 107 -6.93 0.38 2.15
CA VAL A 107 -5.99 1.36 1.59
C VAL A 107 -5.22 2.05 2.70
N VAL A 108 -3.89 2.07 2.56
CA VAL A 108 -2.99 2.71 3.53
C VAL A 108 -2.49 4.03 2.95
N THR A 109 -3.01 5.14 3.47
CA THR A 109 -2.61 6.50 3.10
C THR A 109 -3.04 7.49 4.20
N ALA A 110 -2.35 8.63 4.32
CA ALA A 110 -2.77 9.77 5.15
C ALA A 110 -3.56 10.81 4.34
N ASP A 111 -3.54 10.73 3.01
CA ASP A 111 -4.22 11.69 2.16
C ASP A 111 -5.75 11.64 2.39
N ARG A 112 -6.32 12.76 2.82
CA ARG A 112 -7.73 12.84 3.22
C ARG A 112 -8.67 12.68 2.04
N GLU A 113 -8.31 13.26 0.89
CA GLU A 113 -9.14 13.18 -0.30
C GLU A 113 -9.12 11.76 -0.88
N LEU A 114 -7.94 11.14 -0.95
CA LEU A 114 -7.80 9.76 -1.39
C LEU A 114 -8.58 8.81 -0.47
N ARG A 115 -8.48 9.00 0.85
CA ARG A 115 -9.25 8.21 1.83
C ARG A 115 -10.75 8.32 1.60
N ARG A 116 -11.26 9.55 1.36
CA ARG A 116 -12.68 9.80 1.07
C ARG A 116 -13.11 9.08 -0.21
N ARG A 117 -12.32 9.18 -1.30
CA ARG A 117 -12.60 8.53 -2.59
C ARG A 117 -12.64 7.01 -2.46
N CYS A 118 -11.67 6.41 -1.76
CA CYS A 118 -11.61 4.97 -1.53
C CYS A 118 -12.75 4.46 -0.65
N ALA A 119 -13.06 5.17 0.44
CA ALA A 119 -14.16 4.82 1.34
C ALA A 119 -15.52 4.88 0.63
N ALA A 120 -15.73 5.81 -0.29
CA ALA A 120 -16.94 5.89 -1.12
C ALA A 120 -17.14 4.66 -2.03
N LEU A 121 -16.07 3.92 -2.32
CA LEU A 121 -16.08 2.65 -3.05
C LEU A 121 -16.14 1.41 -2.13
N GLY A 122 -16.32 1.62 -0.82
CA GLY A 122 -16.42 0.55 0.16
C GLY A 122 -15.07 0.04 0.70
N ALA A 123 -13.94 0.65 0.37
CA ALA A 123 -12.67 0.27 0.93
C ALA A 123 -12.50 0.72 2.39
N GLY A 124 -11.91 -0.13 3.23
CA GLY A 124 -11.35 0.28 4.50
C GLY A 124 -10.15 1.21 4.30
N VAL A 125 -9.87 2.09 5.27
CA VAL A 125 -8.73 3.01 5.19
C VAL A 125 -7.94 3.02 6.48
N ALA A 126 -6.61 3.01 6.38
CA ALA A 126 -5.69 3.12 7.51
C ALA A 126 -4.65 4.22 7.26
N GLY A 127 -4.10 4.78 8.32
CA GLY A 127 -2.99 5.72 8.23
C GLY A 127 -1.64 5.00 8.07
N PRO A 128 -0.61 5.70 7.55
CA PRO A 128 0.76 5.16 7.42
C PRO A 128 1.33 4.63 8.74
N GLY A 129 1.03 5.26 9.87
CA GLY A 129 1.51 4.86 11.19
C GLY A 129 1.18 3.41 11.52
N TRP A 130 -0.03 2.97 11.20
CA TRP A 130 -0.42 1.57 11.38
C TRP A 130 0.53 0.60 10.65
N LEU A 131 0.83 0.89 9.39
CA LEU A 131 1.73 0.03 8.62
C LEU A 131 3.17 0.11 9.14
N ILE A 132 3.66 1.32 9.41
CA ILE A 132 5.03 1.56 9.90
C ILE A 132 5.30 0.81 11.20
N GLU A 133 4.34 0.72 12.12
CA GLU A 133 4.45 -0.04 13.37
C GLU A 133 4.53 -1.56 13.17
N LEU A 134 4.18 -2.06 12.00
CA LEU A 134 4.24 -3.48 11.65
C LEU A 134 5.55 -3.87 10.95
N LEU A 135 6.27 -2.89 10.37
CA LEU A 135 7.51 -3.10 9.64
C LEU A 135 8.71 -3.17 10.57
#